data_8d7010e754879ca573b1dcf611164240
#
_entry.id   8d7010e754879ca573b1dcf611164240
#
_cell.length_a   1.000
_cell.length_b   1.000
_cell.length_c   1.000
_cell.angle_alpha   90.00
_cell.angle_beta   90.00
_cell.angle_gamma   90.00
#
_symmetry.space_group_name_H-M   'P 1'
#
loop_
_entity.id
_entity.type
_entity.pdbx_description
1 polymer ?
#
loop_
_entity_poly.entity_id
_entity_poly.type
_entity_poly.pdbx_seq_one_letter_code
_entity_poly.pdbx_strand_id
1 'polypeptide(L)'
;MKARTILCICAVGLLCTQAVQAQGTTQTFTQEQLKAYFDLRPTPDKWVDPTGKYPVVMEVDPTLVDHTIYHPVDLSAFPKKDRLPVVLMSGPGCDDDGDSFRPFWTEIASHGYLVIATGEPVPDGVRAAMGATTEEDMKAGIDWILAENQRPGSKYYQKVDTRHIALFGQSCGGVQALKLAGDPRVSLLGLWNSGLGAMADNADPTRSSLMGITPAVKELLIHLTIPIAYFVGDTDAARPNAAMDYDRIQSSVPVVYAVREIPGDAHGGTFREKNGGSFGQAGVAWLDWQFKCSKKAAKIFKSTKSLLYTDKKWVEVKTKNLK
;
A
#
# COMPACT_ATOMS: atom_id res chain seq x y z
N MET A 1 -20.70 7.15 54.55
CA MET A 1 -19.95 6.20 53.73
C MET A 1 -20.94 5.31 53.05
N LYS A 2 -21.22 5.53 51.76
CA LYS A 2 -22.12 4.67 50.97
C LYS A 2 -21.27 4.09 49.83
N ALA A 3 -21.01 2.78 49.88
CA ALA A 3 -20.39 2.01 48.84
C ALA A 3 -21.33 1.98 47.63
N ARG A 4 -20.84 2.39 46.45
CA ARG A 4 -21.52 2.17 45.18
C ARG A 4 -20.91 0.93 44.54
N THR A 5 -21.70 -0.13 44.53
CA THR A 5 -21.47 -1.34 43.77
C THR A 5 -21.57 -1.00 42.29
N ILE A 6 -20.49 -1.14 41.52
CA ILE A 6 -20.51 -1.06 40.07
C ILE A 6 -20.83 -2.45 39.55
N LEU A 7 -22.01 -2.59 38.96
CA LEU A 7 -22.47 -3.78 38.31
C LEU A 7 -21.83 -3.82 36.89
N CYS A 8 -20.83 -4.69 36.68
CA CYS A 8 -20.35 -5.00 35.36
C CYS A 8 -21.40 -5.85 34.63
N ILE A 9 -22.14 -5.25 33.72
CA ILE A 9 -22.98 -5.98 32.77
C ILE A 9 -22.09 -6.32 31.58
N CYS A 10 -21.69 -7.59 31.48
CA CYS A 10 -21.16 -8.15 30.26
C CYS A 10 -22.28 -8.19 29.22
N ALA A 11 -22.30 -7.26 28.29
CA ALA A 11 -23.14 -7.33 27.11
C ALA A 11 -22.45 -8.21 26.07
N VAL A 12 -22.92 -9.42 25.97
CA VAL A 12 -22.62 -10.41 24.94
C VAL A 12 -23.17 -9.90 23.60
N GLY A 13 -22.30 -9.87 22.58
CA GLY A 13 -22.71 -10.06 21.19
C GLY A 13 -23.41 -8.88 20.52
N LEU A 14 -22.68 -7.81 20.17
CA LEU A 14 -23.10 -6.97 19.05
C LEU A 14 -22.32 -7.41 17.81
N LEU A 15 -23.04 -8.02 16.86
CA LEU A 15 -22.64 -8.25 15.49
C LEU A 15 -22.33 -6.88 14.84
N CYS A 16 -21.06 -6.51 14.76
CA CYS A 16 -20.65 -5.44 13.87
C CYS A 16 -20.67 -5.95 12.44
N THR A 17 -21.84 -5.93 11.80
CA THR A 17 -21.95 -6.05 10.36
C THR A 17 -21.58 -4.70 9.74
N GLN A 18 -20.38 -4.58 9.20
CA GLN A 18 -20.03 -3.42 8.39
C GLN A 18 -20.47 -3.69 6.95
N ALA A 19 -21.49 -2.97 6.54
CA ALA A 19 -22.03 -3.04 5.18
C ALA A 19 -21.32 -2.02 4.29
N VAL A 20 -20.65 -2.49 3.24
CA VAL A 20 -20.11 -1.65 2.18
C VAL A 20 -21.10 -1.60 1.04
N GLN A 21 -21.67 -0.43 0.80
CA GLN A 21 -22.62 -0.21 -0.30
C GLN A 21 -21.91 0.37 -1.51
N ALA A 22 -21.78 -0.43 -2.57
CA ALA A 22 -21.51 0.07 -3.91
C ALA A 22 -22.72 -0.26 -4.78
N GLN A 23 -23.39 0.76 -5.31
CA GLN A 23 -24.52 0.64 -6.26
C GLN A 23 -25.50 -0.49 -5.96
N GLY A 24 -26.24 -0.39 -4.86
CA GLY A 24 -27.41 -1.23 -4.58
C GLY A 24 -27.18 -2.60 -3.97
N THR A 25 -25.95 -3.05 -3.79
CA THR A 25 -25.63 -4.29 -3.07
C THR A 25 -24.77 -4.01 -1.85
N THR A 26 -25.28 -4.31 -0.67
CA THR A 26 -24.53 -4.26 0.57
C THR A 26 -23.68 -5.52 0.68
N GLN A 27 -22.38 -5.43 0.46
CA GLN A 27 -21.49 -6.55 0.71
C GLN A 27 -21.10 -6.55 2.19
N THR A 28 -21.60 -7.53 2.92
CA THR A 28 -21.33 -7.74 4.34
C THR A 28 -20.26 -8.81 4.46
N PHE A 29 -19.10 -8.46 5.00
CA PHE A 29 -18.09 -9.47 5.36
C PHE A 29 -18.57 -10.21 6.61
N THR A 30 -18.59 -11.54 6.55
CA THR A 30 -18.86 -12.36 7.73
C THR A 30 -17.67 -12.29 8.69
N GLN A 31 -17.91 -12.56 9.98
CA GLN A 31 -16.82 -12.67 10.97
C GLN A 31 -15.78 -13.73 10.54
N GLU A 32 -16.21 -14.77 9.87
CA GLU A 32 -15.36 -15.84 9.35
C GLU A 32 -14.50 -15.37 8.18
N GLN A 33 -15.04 -14.55 7.28
CA GLN A 33 -14.27 -13.93 6.17
C GLN A 33 -13.25 -12.92 6.70
N LEU A 34 -13.63 -12.11 7.68
CA LEU A 34 -12.69 -11.21 8.35
C LEU A 34 -11.61 -12.01 9.10
N LYS A 35 -11.98 -13.06 9.80
CA LYS A 35 -11.03 -13.94 10.48
C LYS A 35 -10.08 -14.61 9.48
N ALA A 36 -10.59 -15.19 8.40
CA ALA A 36 -9.79 -15.82 7.36
C ALA A 36 -8.80 -14.81 6.72
N TYR A 37 -9.23 -13.57 6.47
CA TYR A 37 -8.39 -12.51 5.95
C TYR A 37 -7.18 -12.21 6.87
N PHE A 38 -7.42 -12.21 8.20
CA PHE A 38 -6.38 -11.93 9.18
C PHE A 38 -5.59 -13.18 9.63
N ASP A 39 -6.15 -14.38 9.49
CA ASP A 39 -5.48 -15.65 9.84
C ASP A 39 -4.50 -16.15 8.75
N LEU A 40 -4.53 -15.58 7.55
CA LEU A 40 -3.69 -15.97 6.40
C LEU A 40 -2.27 -15.38 6.45
N ARG A 41 -1.73 -15.09 7.63
CA ARG A 41 -0.34 -14.64 7.73
C ARG A 41 0.61 -15.76 7.31
N PRO A 42 1.55 -15.51 6.40
CA PRO A 42 2.61 -16.47 6.15
C PRO A 42 3.44 -16.61 7.43
N THR A 43 3.61 -17.86 7.88
CA THR A 43 4.60 -18.14 8.92
C THR A 43 6.01 -17.87 8.39
N PRO A 44 6.97 -17.47 9.23
CA PRO A 44 8.35 -17.18 8.81
C PRO A 44 9.00 -18.29 7.97
N ASP A 45 8.66 -19.55 8.23
CA ASP A 45 9.19 -20.74 7.56
C ASP A 45 8.69 -20.93 6.11
N LYS A 46 7.68 -20.15 5.68
CA LYS A 46 7.15 -20.17 4.30
C LYS A 46 7.74 -19.08 3.40
N TRP A 47 8.74 -18.40 3.87
CA TRP A 47 9.41 -17.34 3.13
C TRP A 47 10.20 -17.90 1.97
N VAL A 48 9.96 -17.33 0.82
CA VAL A 48 10.70 -17.67 -0.39
C VAL A 48 11.68 -16.55 -0.63
N ASP A 49 12.89 -16.92 -1.04
CA ASP A 49 13.89 -15.94 -1.46
C ASP A 49 13.30 -14.99 -2.51
N PRO A 50 13.42 -13.67 -2.30
CA PRO A 50 12.94 -12.69 -3.24
C PRO A 50 13.71 -12.77 -4.57
N THR A 51 13.12 -12.22 -5.66
CA THR A 51 13.71 -12.32 -7.01
C THR A 51 14.76 -11.27 -7.31
N GLY A 52 14.84 -10.23 -6.49
CA GLY A 52 15.86 -9.18 -6.62
C GLY A 52 17.25 -9.66 -6.24
N LYS A 53 18.25 -8.88 -6.59
CA LYS A 53 19.66 -9.26 -6.40
C LYS A 53 20.20 -9.01 -5.00
N TYR A 54 19.43 -8.31 -4.14
CA TYR A 54 19.90 -7.93 -2.81
C TYR A 54 19.21 -8.78 -1.73
N PRO A 55 19.96 -9.45 -0.85
CA PRO A 55 19.41 -9.99 0.39
C PRO A 55 18.77 -8.86 1.20
N VAL A 56 17.64 -9.15 1.84
CA VAL A 56 16.83 -8.17 2.57
C VAL A 56 16.82 -8.47 4.05
N VAL A 57 16.86 -7.42 4.86
CA VAL A 57 16.57 -7.45 6.28
C VAL A 57 15.26 -6.72 6.55
N MET A 58 14.48 -7.24 7.49
CA MET A 58 13.35 -6.59 8.14
C MET A 58 13.78 -6.20 9.56
N GLU A 59 13.53 -4.97 9.94
CA GLU A 59 13.88 -4.46 11.25
C GLU A 59 12.91 -3.39 11.74
N VAL A 60 12.96 -3.09 13.03
CA VAL A 60 12.36 -1.90 13.65
C VAL A 60 13.49 -1.00 14.14
N ASP A 61 13.27 0.32 14.11
CA ASP A 61 14.23 1.30 14.61
C ASP A 61 13.61 2.06 15.79
N PRO A 62 14.26 2.11 16.96
CA PRO A 62 13.69 2.76 18.15
C PRO A 62 13.47 4.27 18.00
N THR A 63 14.00 4.88 16.95
CA THR A 63 13.79 6.30 16.63
C THR A 63 12.66 6.52 15.63
N LEU A 64 12.06 5.43 15.10
CA LEU A 64 10.87 5.43 14.26
C LEU A 64 9.91 4.36 14.79
N VAL A 65 9.22 4.67 15.88
CA VAL A 65 8.22 3.78 16.49
C VAL A 65 7.05 3.54 15.54
N ASP A 66 6.35 2.44 15.74
CA ASP A 66 5.15 2.05 14.95
C ASP A 66 5.42 1.94 13.44
N HIS A 67 6.65 1.52 13.07
CA HIS A 67 7.01 1.25 11.69
C HIS A 67 7.93 0.03 11.57
N THR A 68 7.84 -0.63 10.41
CA THR A 68 8.72 -1.74 10.02
C THR A 68 9.50 -1.35 8.77
N ILE A 69 10.81 -1.60 8.78
CA ILE A 69 11.72 -1.19 7.72
C ILE A 69 12.24 -2.43 7.00
N TYR A 70 12.20 -2.42 5.66
CA TYR A 70 12.79 -3.44 4.81
C TYR A 70 13.83 -2.80 3.90
N HIS A 71 15.03 -3.33 3.90
CA HIS A 71 16.10 -2.81 3.05
C HIS A 71 17.16 -3.87 2.72
N PRO A 72 17.98 -3.66 1.68
CA PRO A 72 19.14 -4.51 1.42
C PRO A 72 20.05 -4.61 2.64
N VAL A 73 20.50 -5.82 2.99
CA VAL A 73 21.40 -6.08 4.14
C VAL A 73 22.66 -5.23 4.04
N ASP A 74 23.28 -5.21 2.87
CA ASP A 74 24.51 -4.43 2.64
C ASP A 74 24.20 -3.06 2.04
N LEU A 75 24.09 -2.05 2.89
CA LEU A 75 23.92 -0.66 2.46
C LEU A 75 25.18 -0.03 1.86
N SER A 76 26.35 -0.68 1.98
CA SER A 76 27.57 -0.20 1.32
C SER A 76 27.53 -0.39 -0.20
N ALA A 77 26.69 -1.32 -0.67
CA ALA A 77 26.42 -1.52 -2.09
C ALA A 77 25.73 -0.32 -2.77
N PHE A 78 25.29 0.68 -1.98
CA PHE A 78 24.59 1.87 -2.47
C PHE A 78 25.47 3.13 -2.28
N PRO A 79 26.45 3.39 -3.17
CA PRO A 79 27.24 4.62 -3.16
C PRO A 79 26.38 5.82 -3.57
N LYS A 80 26.92 7.02 -3.38
CA LYS A 80 26.21 8.29 -3.67
C LYS A 80 25.54 8.37 -5.04
N LYS A 81 26.05 7.67 -6.05
CA LYS A 81 25.51 7.64 -7.42
C LYS A 81 24.34 6.69 -7.62
N ASP A 82 24.21 5.69 -6.75
CA ASP A 82 23.18 4.61 -6.85
C ASP A 82 22.41 4.50 -5.53
N ARG A 83 21.84 5.60 -5.06
CA ARG A 83 21.13 5.69 -3.79
C ARG A 83 19.81 4.89 -3.83
N LEU A 84 19.35 4.47 -2.66
CA LEU A 84 18.10 3.79 -2.44
C LEU A 84 16.89 4.73 -2.61
N PRO A 85 16.01 4.53 -3.58
CA PRO A 85 14.70 5.15 -3.56
C PRO A 85 13.87 4.61 -2.39
N VAL A 86 12.92 5.41 -1.92
CA VAL A 86 12.09 5.10 -0.74
C VAL A 86 10.67 4.76 -1.16
N VAL A 87 10.09 3.77 -0.50
CA VAL A 87 8.69 3.40 -0.64
C VAL A 87 8.05 3.39 0.75
N LEU A 88 7.12 4.31 0.99
CA LEU A 88 6.25 4.27 2.17
C LEU A 88 5.07 3.36 1.83
N MET A 89 4.70 2.48 2.73
CA MET A 89 3.61 1.54 2.51
C MET A 89 2.67 1.47 3.70
N SER A 90 1.36 1.56 3.44
CA SER A 90 0.33 1.33 4.44
C SER A 90 -0.62 0.22 4.04
N GLY A 91 -1.01 -0.58 5.01
CA GLY A 91 -1.79 -1.81 4.86
C GLY A 91 -3.31 -1.61 4.87
N PRO A 92 -4.05 -2.73 4.78
CA PRO A 92 -5.51 -2.74 4.84
C PRO A 92 -6.01 -2.36 6.22
N GLY A 93 -7.24 -1.82 6.27
CA GLY A 93 -7.85 -1.45 7.55
C GLY A 93 -7.18 -0.29 8.26
N CYS A 94 -6.15 0.34 7.67
CA CYS A 94 -5.27 1.27 8.36
C CYS A 94 -4.77 0.67 9.67
N ASP A 95 -4.43 -0.62 9.64
CA ASP A 95 -3.93 -1.35 10.79
C ASP A 95 -2.45 -1.02 11.06
N ASP A 96 -1.99 -1.40 12.26
CA ASP A 96 -0.62 -1.21 12.71
C ASP A 96 0.26 -2.46 12.46
N ASP A 97 0.00 -3.17 11.36
CA ASP A 97 0.70 -4.41 11.00
C ASP A 97 1.78 -4.17 9.95
N GLY A 98 2.98 -3.86 10.41
CA GLY A 98 4.14 -3.61 9.55
C GLY A 98 4.69 -4.84 8.84
N ASP A 99 4.12 -6.04 9.00
CA ASP A 99 4.60 -7.25 8.33
C ASP A 99 3.51 -8.09 7.63
N SER A 100 2.28 -7.59 7.57
CA SER A 100 1.15 -8.30 6.96
C SER A 100 1.37 -8.69 5.49
N PHE A 101 2.16 -7.91 4.77
CA PHE A 101 2.53 -8.13 3.35
C PHE A 101 4.03 -8.34 3.16
N ARG A 102 4.69 -8.96 4.12
CA ARG A 102 6.12 -9.21 4.13
C ARG A 102 6.68 -9.77 2.80
N PRO A 103 6.05 -10.77 2.12
CA PRO A 103 6.56 -11.25 0.84
C PRO A 103 6.63 -10.17 -0.24
N PHE A 104 5.65 -9.29 -0.30
CA PHE A 104 5.60 -8.18 -1.24
C PHE A 104 6.64 -7.10 -0.91
N TRP A 105 6.76 -6.71 0.36
CA TRP A 105 7.73 -5.69 0.76
C TRP A 105 9.16 -6.17 0.65
N THR A 106 9.42 -7.42 1.00
CA THR A 106 10.73 -8.06 0.81
C THR A 106 11.10 -8.13 -0.67
N GLU A 107 10.14 -8.47 -1.54
CA GLU A 107 10.36 -8.45 -2.98
C GLU A 107 10.79 -7.07 -3.46
N ILE A 108 10.07 -6.01 -3.12
CA ILE A 108 10.42 -4.64 -3.50
C ILE A 108 11.80 -4.27 -2.98
N ALA A 109 12.10 -4.51 -1.70
CA ALA A 109 13.37 -4.16 -1.10
C ALA A 109 14.55 -4.90 -1.76
N SER A 110 14.34 -6.16 -2.18
CA SER A 110 15.37 -6.96 -2.87
C SER A 110 15.80 -6.38 -4.21
N HIS A 111 14.97 -5.57 -4.81
CA HIS A 111 15.29 -4.84 -6.03
C HIS A 111 16.05 -3.53 -5.76
N GLY A 112 16.47 -3.26 -4.53
CA GLY A 112 17.26 -2.08 -4.17
C GLY A 112 16.38 -0.86 -3.90
N TYR A 113 15.37 -1.04 -3.07
CA TYR A 113 14.52 -0.02 -2.49
C TYR A 113 14.60 -0.08 -0.96
N LEU A 114 14.35 1.04 -0.32
CA LEU A 114 14.10 1.08 1.11
C LEU A 114 12.58 1.18 1.29
N VAL A 115 11.97 0.20 1.94
CA VAL A 115 10.52 0.17 2.22
C VAL A 115 10.32 0.48 3.69
N ILE A 116 9.43 1.41 3.99
CA ILE A 116 8.96 1.72 5.34
C ILE A 116 7.47 1.45 5.38
N ALA A 117 7.08 0.41 6.07
CA ALA A 117 5.68 0.06 6.30
C ALA A 117 5.20 0.69 7.61
N THR A 118 3.97 1.23 7.62
CA THR A 118 3.33 1.67 8.86
C THR A 118 2.97 0.46 9.72
N GLY A 119 3.17 0.57 11.02
CA GLY A 119 2.97 -0.50 12.00
C GLY A 119 4.23 -1.30 12.31
N GLU A 120 4.26 -1.89 13.50
CA GLU A 120 5.29 -2.84 13.91
C GLU A 120 4.98 -4.26 13.41
N PRO A 121 5.99 -5.18 13.43
CA PRO A 121 5.72 -6.58 13.16
C PRO A 121 4.78 -7.15 14.23
N VAL A 122 3.68 -7.74 13.80
CA VAL A 122 2.71 -8.34 14.72
C VAL A 122 2.96 -9.84 14.84
N PRO A 123 3.09 -10.39 16.06
CA PRO A 123 3.31 -11.82 16.27
C PRO A 123 2.24 -12.69 15.63
N ASP A 124 2.62 -13.90 15.18
CA ASP A 124 1.70 -14.87 14.62
C ASP A 124 0.52 -15.13 15.58
N GLY A 125 -0.70 -15.11 15.04
CA GLY A 125 -1.93 -15.31 15.80
C GLY A 125 -2.42 -14.09 16.59
N VAL A 126 -1.68 -12.99 16.59
CA VAL A 126 -2.11 -11.71 17.15
C VAL A 126 -2.75 -10.88 16.03
N ARG A 127 -3.84 -10.20 16.35
CA ARG A 127 -4.51 -9.30 15.42
C ARG A 127 -4.04 -7.88 15.62
N ALA A 128 -3.62 -7.23 14.54
CA ALA A 128 -3.33 -5.81 14.53
C ALA A 128 -4.56 -4.95 14.83
N ALA A 129 -4.36 -3.77 15.39
CA ALA A 129 -5.43 -2.83 15.65
C ALA A 129 -5.85 -2.13 14.34
N MET A 130 -7.13 -2.23 13.98
CA MET A 130 -7.68 -1.53 12.81
C MET A 130 -7.85 -0.04 13.11
N GLY A 131 -7.57 0.81 12.10
CA GLY A 131 -7.69 2.25 12.23
C GLY A 131 -6.65 2.88 13.14
N ALA A 132 -5.55 2.16 13.40
CA ALA A 132 -4.48 2.63 14.27
C ALA A 132 -3.51 3.59 13.56
N THR A 133 -3.38 3.48 12.23
CA THR A 133 -2.48 4.32 11.44
C THR A 133 -3.21 5.39 10.62
N THR A 134 -2.50 6.45 10.28
CA THR A 134 -2.97 7.60 9.49
C THR A 134 -1.97 7.97 8.38
N GLU A 135 -2.31 8.94 7.55
CA GLU A 135 -1.36 9.53 6.59
C GLU A 135 -0.18 10.23 7.28
N GLU A 136 -0.35 10.67 8.52
CA GLU A 136 0.74 11.30 9.28
C GLU A 136 1.82 10.27 9.66
N ASP A 137 1.48 8.99 9.84
CA ASP A 137 2.47 7.93 10.06
C ASP A 137 3.31 7.72 8.80
N MET A 138 2.69 7.68 7.61
CA MET A 138 3.45 7.66 6.35
C MET A 138 4.36 8.88 6.23
N LYS A 139 3.87 10.07 6.62
CA LYS A 139 4.65 11.30 6.61
C LYS A 139 5.81 11.25 7.60
N ALA A 140 5.59 10.70 8.79
CA ALA A 140 6.65 10.51 9.80
C ALA A 140 7.77 9.62 9.27
N GLY A 141 7.45 8.54 8.53
CA GLY A 141 8.44 7.71 7.85
C GLY A 141 9.27 8.50 6.83
N ILE A 142 8.66 9.42 6.06
CA ILE A 142 9.40 10.32 5.14
C ILE A 142 10.32 11.24 5.94
N ASP A 143 9.79 11.92 6.95
CA ASP A 143 10.55 12.88 7.75
C ASP A 143 11.76 12.21 8.41
N TRP A 144 11.56 11.01 8.97
CA TRP A 144 12.60 10.22 9.61
C TRP A 144 13.72 9.83 8.65
N ILE A 145 13.40 9.22 7.50
CA ILE A 145 14.44 8.73 6.59
C ILE A 145 15.24 9.88 5.94
N LEU A 146 14.61 11.03 5.74
CA LEU A 146 15.30 12.20 5.27
C LEU A 146 16.27 12.75 6.33
N ALA A 147 15.88 12.75 7.61
CA ALA A 147 16.74 13.12 8.72
C ALA A 147 17.91 12.12 8.88
N GLU A 148 17.64 10.82 8.82
CA GLU A 148 18.65 9.77 8.90
C GLU A 148 19.66 9.84 7.74
N ASN A 149 19.20 10.18 6.54
CA ASN A 149 20.09 10.38 5.39
C ASN A 149 21.04 11.58 5.55
N GLN A 150 20.71 12.51 6.43
CA GLN A 150 21.55 13.69 6.73
C GLN A 150 22.40 13.51 8.00
N ARG A 151 22.04 12.60 8.89
CA ARG A 151 22.69 12.40 10.19
C ARG A 151 24.01 11.62 10.05
N PRO A 152 25.18 12.25 10.33
CA PRO A 152 26.44 11.53 10.38
C PRO A 152 26.39 10.39 11.42
N GLY A 153 26.88 9.21 11.05
CA GLY A 153 26.80 8.02 11.89
C GLY A 153 25.55 7.17 11.74
N SER A 154 24.51 7.65 11.05
CA SER A 154 23.41 6.81 10.62
C SER A 154 23.87 5.79 9.58
N LYS A 155 23.34 4.56 9.64
CA LYS A 155 23.56 3.57 8.57
C LYS A 155 23.00 4.04 7.22
N TYR A 156 22.02 4.95 7.23
CA TYR A 156 21.38 5.54 6.05
C TYR A 156 22.09 6.81 5.56
N TYR A 157 23.14 7.28 6.25
CA TYR A 157 23.82 8.52 5.91
C TYR A 157 24.28 8.56 4.46
N GLN A 158 23.72 9.50 3.68
CA GLN A 158 23.98 9.69 2.25
C GLN A 158 23.68 8.45 1.36
N LYS A 159 22.80 7.53 1.81
CA LYS A 159 22.42 6.30 1.09
C LYS A 159 21.09 6.41 0.37
N VAL A 160 20.24 7.38 0.72
CA VAL A 160 18.86 7.50 0.26
C VAL A 160 18.76 8.46 -0.93
N ASP A 161 18.01 8.08 -1.97
CA ASP A 161 17.62 9.00 -3.04
C ASP A 161 16.36 9.77 -2.64
N THR A 162 16.58 10.94 -2.08
CA THR A 162 15.53 11.82 -1.55
C THR A 162 14.61 12.43 -2.62
N ARG A 163 14.92 12.22 -3.91
CA ARG A 163 14.09 12.70 -5.03
C ARG A 163 13.08 11.65 -5.49
N HIS A 164 13.27 10.41 -5.06
CA HIS A 164 12.46 9.26 -5.48
C HIS A 164 11.80 8.65 -4.25
N ILE A 165 10.65 9.23 -3.87
CA ILE A 165 9.80 8.75 -2.77
C ILE A 165 8.45 8.36 -3.36
N ALA A 166 8.08 7.10 -3.17
CA ALA A 166 6.79 6.54 -3.56
C ALA A 166 5.89 6.33 -2.35
N LEU A 167 4.60 6.56 -2.52
CA LEU A 167 3.59 6.10 -1.59
C LEU A 167 2.85 4.93 -2.20
N PHE A 168 2.87 3.82 -1.50
CA PHE A 168 2.14 2.61 -1.82
C PHE A 168 1.08 2.36 -0.75
N GLY A 169 -0.06 1.83 -1.15
CA GLY A 169 -1.09 1.52 -0.17
C GLY A 169 -2.13 0.54 -0.69
N GLN A 170 -2.64 -0.27 0.22
CA GLN A 170 -3.73 -1.20 -0.06
C GLN A 170 -4.96 -0.83 0.76
N SER A 171 -6.15 -0.87 0.14
CA SER A 171 -7.42 -0.60 0.82
C SER A 171 -7.40 0.76 1.54
N CYS A 172 -7.57 0.78 2.85
CA CYS A 172 -7.47 1.98 3.69
C CYS A 172 -6.11 2.68 3.55
N GLY A 173 -5.00 1.93 3.51
CA GLY A 173 -3.66 2.50 3.30
C GLY A 173 -3.52 3.20 1.95
N GLY A 174 -4.25 2.77 0.91
CA GLY A 174 -4.29 3.48 -0.37
C GLY A 174 -4.99 4.84 -0.26
N VAL A 175 -6.00 4.97 0.61
CA VAL A 175 -6.63 6.26 0.91
C VAL A 175 -5.64 7.18 1.64
N GLN A 176 -4.87 6.67 2.60
CA GLN A 176 -3.82 7.43 3.27
C GLN A 176 -2.76 7.92 2.27
N ALA A 177 -2.30 7.05 1.36
CA ALA A 177 -1.38 7.43 0.30
C ALA A 177 -1.93 8.56 -0.59
N LEU A 178 -3.22 8.50 -0.95
CA LEU A 178 -3.87 9.56 -1.73
C LEU A 178 -3.97 10.88 -0.96
N LYS A 179 -4.28 10.84 0.34
CA LYS A 179 -4.34 12.05 1.19
C LYS A 179 -2.99 12.75 1.28
N LEU A 180 -1.89 11.98 1.29
CA LEU A 180 -0.52 12.51 1.35
C LEU A 180 0.07 12.80 -0.05
N ALA A 181 -0.64 12.51 -1.15
CA ALA A 181 -0.14 12.68 -2.52
C ALA A 181 0.23 14.12 -2.90
N GLY A 182 -0.25 15.11 -2.15
CA GLY A 182 0.10 16.52 -2.30
C GLY A 182 1.43 16.93 -1.65
N ASP A 183 2.09 16.06 -0.90
CA ASP A 183 3.40 16.36 -0.32
C ASP A 183 4.44 16.50 -1.45
N PRO A 184 5.17 17.64 -1.54
CA PRO A 184 6.09 17.92 -2.64
C PRO A 184 7.30 16.97 -2.73
N ARG A 185 7.53 16.17 -1.72
CA ARG A 185 8.59 15.15 -1.69
C ARG A 185 8.17 13.86 -2.37
N VAL A 186 6.86 13.62 -2.49
CA VAL A 186 6.30 12.43 -3.12
C VAL A 186 6.34 12.58 -4.64
N SER A 187 6.81 11.55 -5.32
CA SER A 187 6.99 11.57 -6.76
C SER A 187 6.33 10.40 -7.50
N LEU A 188 5.70 9.47 -6.76
CA LEU A 188 5.05 8.29 -7.35
C LEU A 188 3.97 7.73 -6.43
N LEU A 189 2.89 7.22 -7.02
CA LEU A 189 1.85 6.48 -6.31
C LEU A 189 1.66 5.07 -6.88
N GLY A 190 1.40 4.12 -5.98
CA GLY A 190 0.93 2.78 -6.32
C GLY A 190 -0.19 2.36 -5.36
N LEU A 191 -1.35 2.06 -5.90
CA LEU A 191 -2.55 1.76 -5.13
C LEU A 191 -3.08 0.38 -5.49
N TRP A 192 -3.30 -0.44 -4.48
CA TRP A 192 -3.84 -1.78 -4.64
C TRP A 192 -5.19 -1.89 -3.95
N ASN A 193 -6.18 -2.43 -4.65
CA ASN A 193 -7.51 -2.68 -4.09
C ASN A 193 -8.02 -1.46 -3.30
N SER A 194 -7.86 -0.27 -3.87
CA SER A 194 -8.15 1.01 -3.25
C SER A 194 -8.61 2.05 -4.27
N GLY A 195 -9.08 3.17 -3.77
CA GLY A 195 -9.54 4.33 -4.55
C GLY A 195 -10.59 5.12 -3.77
N LEU A 196 -10.73 6.40 -4.08
CA LEU A 196 -11.70 7.28 -3.43
C LEU A 196 -13.11 7.10 -4.00
N GLY A 197 -13.22 7.00 -5.32
CA GLY A 197 -14.45 6.72 -6.06
C GLY A 197 -15.67 7.53 -5.61
N ALA A 198 -16.78 6.81 -5.45
CA ALA A 198 -18.05 7.38 -4.99
C ALA A 198 -18.03 7.85 -3.54
N MET A 199 -17.11 7.35 -2.71
CA MET A 199 -17.01 7.76 -1.30
C MET A 199 -16.72 9.26 -1.17
N ALA A 200 -16.01 9.84 -2.14
CA ALA A 200 -15.76 11.27 -2.18
C ALA A 200 -16.96 12.10 -2.67
N ASP A 201 -17.88 11.49 -3.45
CA ASP A 201 -19.07 12.17 -4.00
C ASP A 201 -20.27 12.14 -3.05
N ASN A 202 -20.47 10.99 -2.42
CA ASN A 202 -21.60 10.71 -1.54
C ASN A 202 -21.08 10.63 -0.11
N ALA A 203 -20.48 11.69 0.38
CA ALA A 203 -19.97 11.70 1.73
C ALA A 203 -21.07 11.29 2.73
N ASP A 204 -21.28 9.97 2.88
CA ASP A 204 -21.89 9.44 4.08
C ASP A 204 -21.01 9.96 5.23
N PRO A 205 -21.50 10.94 6.01
CA PRO A 205 -20.68 11.58 7.04
C PRO A 205 -20.06 10.57 8.01
N THR A 206 -20.70 9.40 8.15
CA THR A 206 -20.25 8.34 9.04
C THR A 206 -19.07 7.55 8.47
N ARG A 207 -19.03 7.31 7.16
CA ARG A 207 -17.94 6.59 6.48
C ARG A 207 -16.77 7.47 6.11
N SER A 208 -17.04 8.66 5.59
CA SER A 208 -16.00 9.62 5.28
C SER A 208 -15.25 10.06 6.53
N SER A 209 -15.92 10.13 7.70
CA SER A 209 -15.24 10.46 8.96
C SER A 209 -14.30 9.36 9.44
N LEU A 210 -14.65 8.07 9.27
CA LEU A 210 -13.79 6.95 9.67
C LEU A 210 -12.49 6.86 8.85
N MET A 211 -12.54 7.27 7.57
CA MET A 211 -11.38 7.24 6.67
C MET A 211 -10.81 8.66 6.40
N GLY A 212 -11.37 9.68 7.01
CA GLY A 212 -10.98 11.07 6.78
C GLY A 212 -11.14 11.53 5.33
N ILE A 213 -12.06 10.89 4.57
CA ILE A 213 -12.33 11.27 3.17
C ILE A 213 -13.24 12.47 3.17
N THR A 214 -12.70 13.59 2.75
CA THR A 214 -13.44 14.85 2.58
C THR A 214 -13.56 15.21 1.10
N PRO A 215 -14.45 16.13 0.71
CA PRO A 215 -14.46 16.68 -0.64
C PRO A 215 -13.09 17.22 -1.08
N ALA A 216 -12.29 17.75 -0.15
CA ALA A 216 -10.93 18.22 -0.43
C ALA A 216 -9.98 17.09 -0.88
N VAL A 217 -10.14 15.87 -0.36
CA VAL A 217 -9.34 14.72 -0.79
C VAL A 217 -9.64 14.34 -2.24
N LYS A 218 -10.89 14.50 -2.69
CA LYS A 218 -11.27 14.31 -4.09
C LYS A 218 -10.59 15.32 -5.01
N GLU A 219 -10.48 16.58 -4.57
CA GLU A 219 -9.78 17.62 -5.33
C GLU A 219 -8.31 17.28 -5.56
N LEU A 220 -7.68 16.52 -4.67
CA LEU A 220 -6.30 16.05 -4.87
C LEU A 220 -6.13 15.24 -6.16
N LEU A 221 -7.11 14.40 -6.53
CA LEU A 221 -7.07 13.63 -7.78
C LEU A 221 -7.08 14.53 -9.03
N ILE A 222 -7.85 15.62 -8.99
CA ILE A 222 -7.96 16.57 -10.10
C ILE A 222 -6.65 17.36 -10.27
N HIS A 223 -5.95 17.60 -9.16
CA HIS A 223 -4.69 18.36 -9.14
C HIS A 223 -3.44 17.46 -9.11
N LEU A 224 -3.61 16.14 -9.19
CA LEU A 224 -2.49 15.22 -9.21
C LEU A 224 -1.60 15.48 -10.43
N THR A 225 -0.28 15.53 -10.20
CA THR A 225 0.72 15.75 -11.26
C THR A 225 1.74 14.63 -11.36
N ILE A 226 1.78 13.74 -10.37
CA ILE A 226 2.73 12.62 -10.28
C ILE A 226 2.14 11.35 -10.87
N PRO A 227 2.95 10.41 -11.42
CA PRO A 227 2.46 9.16 -11.95
C PRO A 227 1.74 8.32 -10.89
N ILE A 228 0.67 7.64 -11.29
CA ILE A 228 -0.11 6.78 -10.42
C ILE A 228 -0.49 5.47 -11.11
N ALA A 229 -0.42 4.36 -10.37
CA ALA A 229 -0.90 3.06 -10.81
C ALA A 229 -1.96 2.50 -9.83
N TYR A 230 -3.05 1.98 -10.39
CA TYR A 230 -4.08 1.21 -9.68
C TYR A 230 -3.99 -0.24 -10.13
N PHE A 231 -3.85 -1.15 -9.17
CA PHE A 231 -3.89 -2.59 -9.37
C PHE A 231 -5.01 -3.17 -8.52
N VAL A 232 -6.03 -3.77 -9.13
CA VAL A 232 -7.25 -4.17 -8.44
C VAL A 232 -7.65 -5.60 -8.78
N GLY A 233 -8.21 -6.31 -7.82
CA GLY A 233 -8.86 -7.59 -8.05
C GLY A 233 -10.15 -7.42 -8.85
N ASP A 234 -10.48 -8.40 -9.69
CA ASP A 234 -11.63 -8.37 -10.60
C ASP A 234 -12.97 -8.28 -9.87
N THR A 235 -13.08 -8.96 -8.74
CA THR A 235 -14.28 -8.97 -7.89
C THR A 235 -14.15 -8.11 -6.63
N ASP A 236 -13.09 -7.30 -6.54
CA ASP A 236 -12.84 -6.41 -5.42
C ASP A 236 -13.88 -5.27 -5.35
N ALA A 237 -14.38 -5.01 -4.14
CA ALA A 237 -15.34 -3.93 -3.89
C ALA A 237 -14.75 -2.52 -4.14
N ALA A 238 -13.43 -2.36 -4.11
CA ALA A 238 -12.75 -1.10 -4.44
C ALA A 238 -12.56 -0.87 -5.96
N ARG A 239 -12.80 -1.88 -6.80
CA ARG A 239 -12.64 -1.77 -8.25
C ARG A 239 -13.44 -0.61 -8.86
N PRO A 240 -14.72 -0.39 -8.52
CA PRO A 240 -15.45 0.78 -9.01
C PRO A 240 -14.84 2.11 -8.58
N ASN A 241 -14.30 2.18 -7.36
CA ASN A 241 -13.65 3.40 -6.85
C ASN A 241 -12.38 3.72 -7.64
N ALA A 242 -11.51 2.74 -7.86
CA ALA A 242 -10.30 2.90 -8.66
C ALA A 242 -10.62 3.30 -10.13
N ALA A 243 -11.68 2.74 -10.72
CA ALA A 243 -12.12 3.11 -12.06
C ALA A 243 -12.59 4.57 -12.13
N MET A 244 -13.39 5.03 -11.15
CA MET A 244 -13.84 6.41 -11.06
C MET A 244 -12.67 7.38 -10.85
N ASP A 245 -11.70 7.02 -10.03
CA ASP A 245 -10.49 7.82 -9.82
C ASP A 245 -9.67 7.91 -11.11
N TYR A 246 -9.50 6.79 -11.83
CA TYR A 246 -8.86 6.80 -13.15
C TYR A 246 -9.53 7.81 -14.10
N ASP A 247 -10.85 7.84 -14.15
CA ASP A 247 -11.58 8.76 -15.03
C ASP A 247 -11.40 10.23 -14.63
N ARG A 248 -11.31 10.53 -13.33
CA ARG A 248 -11.14 11.88 -12.76
C ARG A 248 -9.76 12.48 -12.97
N ILE A 249 -8.73 11.65 -12.90
CA ILE A 249 -7.33 12.11 -13.04
C ILE A 249 -7.15 12.69 -14.44
N GLN A 250 -6.50 13.85 -14.53
CA GLN A 250 -6.27 14.54 -15.80
C GLN A 250 -5.50 13.66 -16.80
N SER A 251 -5.83 13.82 -18.08
CA SER A 251 -5.19 13.07 -19.17
C SER A 251 -3.69 13.37 -19.35
N SER A 252 -3.19 14.46 -18.76
CA SER A 252 -1.76 14.81 -18.74
C SER A 252 -0.94 14.00 -17.75
N VAL A 253 -1.58 13.36 -16.78
CA VAL A 253 -0.92 12.54 -15.76
C VAL A 253 -0.66 11.12 -16.29
N PRO A 254 0.52 10.54 -16.08
CA PRO A 254 0.75 9.13 -16.35
C PRO A 254 -0.08 8.24 -15.40
N VAL A 255 -1.03 7.50 -15.94
CA VAL A 255 -1.90 6.62 -15.14
C VAL A 255 -1.90 5.21 -15.72
N VAL A 256 -1.80 4.22 -14.84
CA VAL A 256 -2.09 2.82 -15.11
C VAL A 256 -3.29 2.40 -14.26
N TYR A 257 -4.26 1.73 -14.87
CA TYR A 257 -5.34 1.03 -14.19
C TYR A 257 -5.37 -0.40 -14.74
N ALA A 258 -5.15 -1.37 -13.88
CA ALA A 258 -5.08 -2.77 -14.27
C ALA A 258 -5.87 -3.65 -13.30
N VAL A 259 -6.75 -4.47 -13.85
CA VAL A 259 -7.62 -5.39 -13.11
C VAL A 259 -7.13 -6.82 -13.30
N ARG A 260 -6.93 -7.52 -12.20
CA ARG A 260 -6.48 -8.91 -12.17
C ARG A 260 -7.56 -9.84 -11.68
N GLU A 261 -7.74 -10.96 -12.39
CA GLU A 261 -8.52 -12.09 -11.87
C GLU A 261 -7.79 -12.71 -10.67
N ILE A 262 -8.45 -12.69 -9.52
CA ILE A 262 -7.92 -13.23 -8.25
C ILE A 262 -8.97 -14.16 -7.67
N PRO A 263 -8.79 -15.48 -7.75
CA PRO A 263 -9.70 -16.43 -7.15
C PRO A 263 -9.76 -16.28 -5.62
N GLY A 264 -10.95 -16.32 -5.05
CA GLY A 264 -11.17 -16.27 -3.61
C GLY A 264 -11.20 -14.84 -3.07
N ASP A 265 -10.19 -14.43 -2.31
CA ASP A 265 -10.14 -13.10 -1.71
C ASP A 265 -9.48 -12.08 -2.66
N ALA A 266 -10.28 -11.49 -3.53
CA ALA A 266 -9.79 -10.47 -4.45
C ALA A 266 -9.30 -9.20 -3.72
N HIS A 267 -9.86 -8.89 -2.53
CA HIS A 267 -9.43 -7.74 -1.73
C HIS A 267 -8.08 -7.97 -1.05
N GLY A 268 -7.79 -9.19 -0.60
CA GLY A 268 -6.48 -9.57 -0.10
C GLY A 268 -5.40 -9.59 -1.18
N GLY A 269 -5.80 -9.71 -2.45
CA GLY A 269 -4.88 -9.66 -3.57
C GLY A 269 -3.85 -10.78 -3.56
N THR A 270 -2.68 -10.53 -4.12
CA THR A 270 -1.60 -11.51 -4.21
C THR A 270 -0.43 -11.22 -3.26
N PHE A 271 -0.59 -10.32 -2.31
CA PHE A 271 0.50 -9.83 -1.45
C PHE A 271 1.18 -10.93 -0.62
N ARG A 272 0.40 -11.95 -0.19
CA ARG A 272 0.87 -13.07 0.62
C ARG A 272 1.35 -14.26 -0.20
N GLU A 273 1.23 -14.18 -1.53
CA GLU A 273 1.83 -15.16 -2.43
C GLU A 273 3.36 -15.01 -2.46
N LYS A 274 4.04 -16.02 -3.00
CA LYS A 274 5.48 -15.95 -3.24
C LYS A 274 5.84 -14.63 -3.92
N ASN A 275 6.74 -13.86 -3.29
CA ASN A 275 7.24 -12.59 -3.80
C ASN A 275 6.14 -11.56 -4.12
N GLY A 276 5.02 -11.62 -3.37
CA GLY A 276 3.87 -10.74 -3.60
C GLY A 276 3.08 -11.07 -4.88
N GLY A 277 3.34 -12.22 -5.48
CA GLY A 277 2.64 -12.68 -6.67
C GLY A 277 2.68 -11.68 -7.83
N SER A 278 1.57 -11.55 -8.54
CA SER A 278 1.46 -10.60 -9.65
C SER A 278 1.47 -9.14 -9.22
N PHE A 279 1.01 -8.83 -8.00
CA PHE A 279 1.07 -7.49 -7.44
C PHE A 279 2.51 -7.08 -7.13
N GLY A 280 3.33 -8.01 -6.61
CA GLY A 280 4.77 -7.80 -6.41
C GLY A 280 5.49 -7.51 -7.73
N GLN A 281 5.24 -8.34 -8.76
CA GLN A 281 5.80 -8.12 -10.10
C GLN A 281 5.42 -6.75 -10.69
N ALA A 282 4.15 -6.36 -10.57
CA ALA A 282 3.66 -5.08 -11.06
C ALA A 282 4.25 -3.90 -10.28
N GLY A 283 4.34 -4.01 -8.95
CA GLY A 283 4.91 -3.00 -8.07
C GLY A 283 6.39 -2.74 -8.34
N VAL A 284 7.20 -3.80 -8.43
CA VAL A 284 8.61 -3.71 -8.80
C VAL A 284 8.77 -3.08 -10.18
N ALA A 285 8.00 -3.53 -11.16
CA ALA A 285 8.09 -2.99 -12.51
C ALA A 285 7.69 -1.51 -12.58
N TRP A 286 6.67 -1.08 -11.81
CA TRP A 286 6.25 0.30 -11.73
C TRP A 286 7.37 1.19 -11.17
N LEU A 287 7.97 0.76 -10.05
CA LEU A 287 9.11 1.45 -9.43
C LEU A 287 10.34 1.49 -10.34
N ASP A 288 10.73 0.36 -10.90
CA ASP A 288 11.93 0.28 -11.78
C ASP A 288 11.77 1.14 -13.04
N TRP A 289 10.54 1.22 -13.59
CA TRP A 289 10.31 2.12 -14.71
C TRP A 289 10.40 3.58 -14.30
N GLN A 290 9.66 3.98 -13.27
CA GLN A 290 9.54 5.39 -12.90
C GLN A 290 10.80 5.95 -12.22
N PHE A 291 11.48 5.16 -11.40
CA PHE A 291 12.61 5.64 -10.61
C PHE A 291 13.97 5.27 -11.20
N LYS A 292 14.07 4.13 -11.88
CA LYS A 292 15.35 3.67 -12.48
C LYS A 292 15.37 3.75 -13.99
N CYS A 293 14.34 4.34 -14.61
CA CYS A 293 14.22 4.48 -16.07
C CYS A 293 14.39 3.17 -16.84
N SER A 294 13.99 2.02 -16.23
CA SER A 294 14.14 0.69 -16.81
C SER A 294 13.27 0.53 -18.04
N LYS A 295 13.90 0.45 -19.21
CA LYS A 295 13.19 0.19 -20.50
C LYS A 295 12.50 -1.19 -20.50
N LYS A 296 13.05 -2.17 -19.79
CA LYS A 296 12.45 -3.50 -19.64
C LYS A 296 11.15 -3.42 -18.84
N ALA A 297 11.18 -2.71 -17.72
CA ALA A 297 10.02 -2.50 -16.87
C ALA A 297 8.95 -1.65 -17.57
N ALA A 298 9.33 -0.58 -18.26
CA ALA A 298 8.42 0.25 -19.05
C ALA A 298 7.60 -0.56 -20.07
N LYS A 299 8.18 -1.57 -20.68
CA LYS A 299 7.48 -2.44 -21.64
C LYS A 299 6.32 -3.19 -21.01
N ILE A 300 6.34 -3.47 -19.70
CA ILE A 300 5.25 -4.16 -18.99
C ILE A 300 3.95 -3.34 -19.10
N PHE A 301 4.05 -2.03 -19.09
CA PHE A 301 2.91 -1.11 -19.13
C PHE A 301 2.58 -0.56 -20.52
N LYS A 302 3.59 -0.45 -21.40
CA LYS A 302 3.46 0.25 -22.69
C LYS A 302 3.31 -0.66 -23.88
N SER A 303 3.71 -1.92 -23.78
CA SER A 303 3.70 -2.86 -24.91
C SER A 303 2.52 -3.81 -24.80
N THR A 304 1.68 -3.86 -25.84
CA THR A 304 0.59 -4.84 -25.96
C THR A 304 1.08 -6.30 -26.04
N LYS A 305 2.39 -6.52 -26.18
CA LYS A 305 3.04 -7.82 -26.14
C LYS A 305 3.65 -8.15 -24.78
N SER A 306 3.36 -7.37 -23.76
CA SER A 306 3.92 -7.51 -22.42
C SER A 306 2.98 -8.20 -21.43
N LEU A 307 3.49 -8.45 -20.23
CA LEU A 307 2.80 -9.18 -19.16
C LEU A 307 1.36 -8.71 -18.91
N LEU A 308 1.13 -7.40 -18.76
CA LEU A 308 -0.22 -6.88 -18.47
C LEU A 308 -1.23 -7.13 -19.60
N TYR A 309 -0.77 -7.36 -20.82
CA TYR A 309 -1.64 -7.53 -21.98
C TYR A 309 -1.65 -8.98 -22.50
N THR A 310 -0.69 -9.81 -22.12
CA THR A 310 -0.58 -11.20 -22.60
C THR A 310 -0.93 -12.25 -21.56
N ASP A 311 -0.77 -11.95 -20.27
CA ASP A 311 -1.29 -12.79 -19.21
C ASP A 311 -2.80 -12.57 -19.10
N LYS A 312 -3.58 -13.57 -19.50
CA LYS A 312 -5.05 -13.51 -19.54
C LYS A 312 -5.70 -13.25 -18.19
N LYS A 313 -4.96 -13.40 -17.09
CA LYS A 313 -5.45 -13.04 -15.75
C LYS A 313 -5.52 -11.52 -15.51
N TRP A 314 -4.84 -10.70 -16.32
CA TRP A 314 -5.07 -9.27 -16.36
C TRP A 314 -6.24 -8.99 -17.31
N VAL A 315 -7.45 -8.93 -16.75
CA VAL A 315 -8.72 -8.90 -17.50
C VAL A 315 -9.10 -7.53 -18.04
N GLU A 316 -8.54 -6.48 -17.49
CA GLU A 316 -8.74 -5.09 -17.95
C GLU A 316 -7.46 -4.28 -17.71
N VAL A 317 -7.04 -3.52 -18.72
CA VAL A 317 -5.92 -2.59 -18.61
C VAL A 317 -6.27 -1.29 -19.34
N LYS A 318 -6.21 -0.19 -18.60
CA LYS A 318 -6.37 1.16 -19.13
C LYS A 318 -5.15 2.00 -18.78
N THR A 319 -4.78 2.92 -19.66
CA THR A 319 -3.63 3.79 -19.43
C THR A 319 -3.88 5.20 -19.94
N LYS A 320 -3.27 6.19 -19.28
CA LYS A 320 -3.20 7.57 -19.74
C LYS A 320 -1.75 8.02 -19.78
N ASN A 321 -1.37 8.79 -20.80
CA ASN A 321 -0.11 9.53 -20.92
C ASN A 321 1.17 8.76 -20.54
N LEU A 322 1.25 7.48 -20.85
CA LEU A 322 2.47 6.70 -20.65
C LEU A 322 3.48 7.05 -21.76
N LYS A 323 4.37 7.98 -21.52
CA LYS A 323 5.43 8.41 -22.45
C LYS A 323 6.69 7.56 -22.37
#